data_a1f78b62e41926bdb2f05612d15732f9
#
_entry.id   a1f78b62e41926bdb2f05612d15732f9
#
_cell.length_a   1.000
_cell.length_b   1.000
_cell.length_c   1.000
_cell.angle_alpha   90.00
_cell.angle_beta   90.00
_cell.angle_gamma   90.00
#
_symmetry.space_group_name_H-M   'P 1'
#
loop_
_entity.id
_entity.type
_entity.pdbx_description
1 polymer ?
#
loop_
_entity_poly.entity_id
_entity_poly.type
_entity_poly.pdbx_seq_one_letter_code
_entity_poly.pdbx_strand_id
1 'polypeptide(L)'
;MQQSDPYLSFRGIGKTFPGVNALTDISFDCYAGQVHALMGENGAGKSTLLKILSGNYTPTTGTLAIRGEEVAFADTTAALNAGVAIIYQELHLIPEMTVAENIYLGQLPHKSGVVNRSLLNYEAGLQLKHLGLDVDPQTPLKYLSIGQWQMVEIAKALARNAKIIAFDEPTSSLSAREIENLFRVIRELRKEGRIILYVSHRMEEIFALSDAITVFKDGRYVRTFTDMQQVNHDQLVQAMVGRDLGDIYHWKPREYGPERLRLDSVKAPGVRTPISLSVRSGEIVGLFGLVGAGRSELMKGLFGGTRITQGQVFVDGKKVDIQKPAQAINAGIMLCPEDRKAEGIIPVHSVRDNINISARRKFIRAGCLINDGWEASNADHHIRSLNIKTPGAEQLIMNLSGGNQQKAILGRWLSEDMKVILLDEPTRGIDVGAKHEIYNVIYELAKRGVAVLFASSDLPEVLGVADRIVVMREGEIAGELLHEQANEQQALSLAMPKVSQAVA
;
A
#
# COMPACT_ATOMS: atom_id res chain seq x y z
N MET A 1 -1.06 37.94 -4.60
CA MET A 1 -1.84 37.11 -5.55
C MET A 1 -3.31 37.31 -5.24
N GLN A 2 -4.13 37.78 -6.18
CA GLN A 2 -5.58 37.82 -6.00
C GLN A 2 -6.06 36.39 -5.79
N GLN A 3 -6.72 36.12 -4.67
CA GLN A 3 -7.40 34.86 -4.45
C GLN A 3 -8.48 34.77 -5.53
N SER A 4 -8.30 33.86 -6.48
CA SER A 4 -9.36 33.48 -7.40
C SER A 4 -10.48 32.83 -6.59
N ASP A 5 -11.75 33.05 -6.97
CA ASP A 5 -12.86 32.39 -6.32
C ASP A 5 -12.71 30.85 -6.40
N PRO A 6 -13.08 30.14 -5.35
CA PRO A 6 -13.00 28.69 -5.35
C PRO A 6 -13.93 28.10 -6.41
N TYR A 7 -13.42 27.13 -7.16
CA TYR A 7 -14.21 26.44 -8.17
C TYR A 7 -15.05 25.32 -7.59
N LEU A 8 -14.50 24.56 -6.63
CA LEU A 8 -15.16 23.49 -5.92
C LEU A 8 -15.03 23.75 -4.42
N SER A 9 -16.16 23.72 -3.70
CA SER A 9 -16.20 23.93 -2.26
C SER A 9 -16.98 22.83 -1.56
N PHE A 10 -16.42 22.34 -0.47
CA PHE A 10 -17.12 21.50 0.49
C PHE A 10 -17.43 22.35 1.72
N ARG A 11 -18.67 22.31 2.21
CA ARG A 11 -19.14 23.13 3.34
C ARG A 11 -19.88 22.26 4.35
N GLY A 12 -19.23 21.97 5.47
CA GLY A 12 -19.81 21.18 6.58
C GLY A 12 -20.25 19.77 6.19
N ILE A 13 -19.58 19.15 5.20
CA ILE A 13 -19.97 17.82 4.71
C ILE A 13 -19.86 16.78 5.80
N GLY A 14 -20.99 16.14 6.08
CA GLY A 14 -21.08 14.98 6.97
C GLY A 14 -21.75 13.80 6.30
N LYS A 15 -21.32 12.59 6.66
CA LYS A 15 -21.94 11.33 6.21
C LYS A 15 -21.99 10.31 7.32
N THR A 16 -23.20 9.91 7.68
CA THR A 16 -23.45 8.88 8.67
C THR A 16 -24.06 7.65 7.98
N PHE A 17 -23.51 6.48 8.29
CA PHE A 17 -24.05 5.18 7.98
C PHE A 17 -24.56 4.52 9.27
N PRO A 18 -25.41 3.47 9.20
CA PRO A 18 -25.82 2.75 10.41
C PRO A 18 -24.62 2.35 11.29
N GLY A 19 -24.50 2.93 12.46
CA GLY A 19 -23.45 2.64 13.43
C GLY A 19 -22.09 3.32 13.20
N VAL A 20 -21.90 4.10 12.10
CA VAL A 20 -20.60 4.73 11.77
C VAL A 20 -20.78 6.15 11.23
N ASN A 21 -20.10 7.11 11.83
CA ASN A 21 -19.94 8.46 11.28
C ASN A 21 -18.69 8.47 10.39
N ALA A 22 -18.88 8.37 9.08
CA ALA A 22 -17.78 8.31 8.11
C ALA A 22 -17.16 9.67 7.80
N LEU A 23 -17.95 10.76 7.87
CA LEU A 23 -17.49 12.13 7.70
C LEU A 23 -18.25 13.05 8.70
N THR A 24 -17.52 14.02 9.25
CA THR A 24 -18.04 15.00 10.19
C THR A 24 -17.44 16.36 9.89
N ASP A 25 -18.28 17.32 9.47
CA ASP A 25 -17.95 18.75 9.31
C ASP A 25 -16.71 18.99 8.40
N ILE A 26 -16.71 18.42 7.22
CA ILE A 26 -15.61 18.59 6.26
C ILE A 26 -15.82 19.87 5.45
N SER A 27 -14.88 20.81 5.56
CA SER A 27 -14.94 22.10 4.84
C SER A 27 -13.56 22.46 4.28
N PHE A 28 -13.46 22.63 2.96
CA PHE A 28 -12.28 23.13 2.25
C PHE A 28 -12.62 23.54 0.82
N ASP A 29 -11.71 24.25 0.18
CA ASP A 29 -11.84 24.81 -1.16
C ASP A 29 -10.78 24.26 -2.11
N CYS A 30 -11.17 24.09 -3.39
CA CYS A 30 -10.28 23.73 -4.49
C CYS A 30 -10.39 24.77 -5.60
N TYR A 31 -9.27 25.06 -6.26
CA TYR A 31 -9.16 26.13 -7.26
C TYR A 31 -8.86 25.56 -8.64
N ALA A 32 -9.27 26.30 -9.69
CA ALA A 32 -9.00 25.91 -11.07
C ALA A 32 -7.49 25.82 -11.35
N GLY A 33 -7.07 24.79 -12.09
CA GLY A 33 -5.65 24.56 -12.39
C GLY A 33 -4.81 24.16 -11.18
N GLN A 34 -5.43 23.55 -10.16
CA GLN A 34 -4.78 23.07 -8.94
C GLN A 34 -4.86 21.56 -8.83
N VAL A 35 -3.77 20.95 -8.37
CA VAL A 35 -3.77 19.60 -7.83
C VAL A 35 -3.94 19.67 -6.31
N HIS A 36 -5.09 19.30 -5.81
CA HIS A 36 -5.42 19.30 -4.40
C HIS A 36 -5.38 17.86 -3.86
N ALA A 37 -4.41 17.56 -3.03
CA ALA A 37 -4.29 16.25 -2.44
C ALA A 37 -5.23 16.06 -1.23
N LEU A 38 -5.78 14.86 -1.11
CA LEU A 38 -6.52 14.42 0.07
C LEU A 38 -5.71 13.33 0.77
N MET A 39 -5.22 13.61 1.95
CA MET A 39 -4.42 12.70 2.77
C MET A 39 -5.13 12.28 4.05
N GLY A 40 -4.74 11.15 4.59
CA GLY A 40 -5.27 10.60 5.83
C GLY A 40 -5.15 9.08 5.85
N GLU A 41 -5.30 8.47 7.02
CA GLU A 41 -5.26 7.02 7.18
C GLU A 41 -6.39 6.31 6.42
N ASN A 42 -6.27 4.98 6.28
CA ASN A 42 -7.38 4.17 5.75
C ASN A 42 -8.58 4.27 6.69
N GLY A 43 -9.76 4.52 6.09
CA GLY A 43 -10.96 4.79 6.88
C GLY A 43 -11.15 6.25 7.31
N ALA A 44 -10.22 7.18 7.00
CA ALA A 44 -10.35 8.60 7.32
C ALA A 44 -11.47 9.33 6.52
N GLY A 45 -12.20 8.63 5.65
CA GLY A 45 -13.35 9.18 4.94
C GLY A 45 -13.06 9.69 3.52
N LYS A 46 -11.81 9.63 3.02
CA LYS A 46 -11.42 10.15 1.68
C LYS A 46 -12.29 9.60 0.55
N SER A 47 -12.38 8.28 0.41
CA SER A 47 -13.20 7.65 -0.62
C SER A 47 -14.71 7.87 -0.41
N THR A 48 -15.18 8.09 0.84
CA THR A 48 -16.56 8.50 1.11
C THR A 48 -16.83 9.90 0.58
N LEU A 49 -15.89 10.84 0.74
CA LEU A 49 -15.99 12.17 0.18
C LEU A 49 -16.04 12.13 -1.36
N LEU A 50 -15.17 11.32 -1.98
CA LEU A 50 -15.20 11.14 -3.45
C LEU A 50 -16.53 10.54 -3.93
N LYS A 51 -17.12 9.60 -3.18
CA LYS A 51 -18.45 9.04 -3.49
C LYS A 51 -19.59 10.06 -3.35
N ILE A 52 -19.44 11.04 -2.46
CA ILE A 52 -20.38 12.19 -2.39
C ILE A 52 -20.17 13.08 -3.61
N LEU A 53 -18.94 13.42 -3.95
CA LEU A 53 -18.60 14.24 -5.11
C LEU A 53 -19.07 13.61 -6.42
N SER A 54 -19.04 12.29 -6.54
CA SER A 54 -19.54 11.56 -7.72
C SER A 54 -21.06 11.32 -7.76
N GLY A 55 -21.81 11.74 -6.74
CA GLY A 55 -23.25 11.49 -6.65
C GLY A 55 -23.63 10.05 -6.29
N ASN A 56 -22.67 9.18 -5.94
CA ASN A 56 -22.95 7.83 -5.42
C ASN A 56 -23.57 7.87 -4.02
N TYR A 57 -23.22 8.88 -3.23
CA TYR A 57 -23.79 9.12 -1.91
C TYR A 57 -24.27 10.56 -1.80
N THR A 58 -25.42 10.76 -1.18
CA THR A 58 -25.86 12.07 -0.72
C THR A 58 -25.23 12.37 0.65
N PRO A 59 -24.73 13.59 0.92
CA PRO A 59 -24.28 13.95 2.24
C PRO A 59 -25.44 13.91 3.24
N THR A 60 -25.17 13.59 4.51
CA THR A 60 -26.16 13.64 5.58
C THR A 60 -26.34 15.07 6.07
N THR A 61 -25.26 15.85 6.09
CA THR A 61 -25.20 17.28 6.44
C THR A 61 -24.26 18.00 5.49
N GLY A 62 -24.39 19.33 5.42
CA GLY A 62 -23.53 20.18 4.62
C GLY A 62 -23.88 20.20 3.13
N THR A 63 -23.15 21.03 2.38
CA THR A 63 -23.42 21.29 0.97
C THR A 63 -22.14 21.24 0.14
N LEU A 64 -22.29 20.88 -1.13
CA LEU A 64 -21.25 20.94 -2.17
C LEU A 64 -21.55 22.13 -3.06
N ALA A 65 -20.56 22.93 -3.40
CA ALA A 65 -20.73 24.03 -4.36
C ALA A 65 -19.72 23.95 -5.49
N ILE A 66 -20.18 24.21 -6.72
CA ILE A 66 -19.34 24.32 -7.93
C ILE A 66 -19.55 25.72 -8.49
N ARG A 67 -18.46 26.50 -8.64
CA ARG A 67 -18.46 27.90 -9.07
C ARG A 67 -19.36 28.79 -8.21
N GLY A 68 -19.41 28.51 -6.90
CA GLY A 68 -20.23 29.25 -5.94
C GLY A 68 -21.71 28.87 -5.92
N GLU A 69 -22.17 28.00 -6.82
CA GLU A 69 -23.54 27.49 -6.83
C GLU A 69 -23.62 26.17 -6.08
N GLU A 70 -24.58 26.04 -5.15
CA GLU A 70 -24.81 24.79 -4.45
C GLU A 70 -25.33 23.73 -5.41
N VAL A 71 -24.75 22.52 -5.34
CA VAL A 71 -25.11 21.39 -6.17
C VAL A 71 -25.47 20.19 -5.30
N ALA A 72 -26.54 19.49 -5.70
CA ALA A 72 -26.93 18.21 -5.12
C ALA A 72 -27.09 17.21 -6.26
N PHE A 73 -26.26 16.18 -6.28
CA PHE A 73 -26.36 15.15 -7.31
C PHE A 73 -27.34 14.06 -6.89
N ALA A 74 -28.34 13.83 -7.73
CA ALA A 74 -29.30 12.73 -7.53
C ALA A 74 -28.67 11.36 -7.78
N ASP A 75 -27.73 11.32 -8.72
CA ASP A 75 -27.00 10.12 -9.14
C ASP A 75 -25.64 10.46 -9.79
N THR A 76 -24.90 9.44 -10.17
CA THR A 76 -23.61 9.59 -10.84
C THR A 76 -23.69 10.25 -12.20
N THR A 77 -24.82 10.11 -12.91
CA THR A 77 -25.04 10.74 -14.21
C THR A 77 -25.15 12.26 -14.07
N ALA A 78 -25.84 12.73 -13.03
CA ALA A 78 -25.93 14.15 -12.72
C ALA A 78 -24.55 14.77 -12.42
N ALA A 79 -23.71 14.07 -11.65
CA ALA A 79 -22.34 14.52 -11.37
C ALA A 79 -21.46 14.56 -12.63
N LEU A 80 -21.53 13.52 -13.47
CA LEU A 80 -20.83 13.46 -14.76
C LEU A 80 -21.26 14.60 -15.69
N ASN A 81 -22.54 14.92 -15.77
CA ASN A 81 -23.07 16.02 -16.58
C ASN A 81 -22.65 17.40 -16.02
N ALA A 82 -22.43 17.51 -14.72
CA ALA A 82 -21.83 18.70 -14.08
C ALA A 82 -20.31 18.80 -14.28
N GLY A 83 -19.69 17.84 -14.99
CA GLY A 83 -18.27 17.83 -15.29
C GLY A 83 -17.39 17.25 -14.18
N VAL A 84 -17.92 16.40 -13.32
CA VAL A 84 -17.18 15.66 -12.29
C VAL A 84 -16.93 14.23 -12.77
N ALA A 85 -15.67 13.79 -12.76
CA ALA A 85 -15.28 12.40 -13.02
C ALA A 85 -14.37 11.87 -11.91
N ILE A 86 -14.61 10.63 -11.50
CA ILE A 86 -13.78 9.94 -10.52
C ILE A 86 -13.12 8.73 -11.18
N ILE A 87 -11.81 8.64 -11.04
CA ILE A 87 -11.02 7.47 -11.43
C ILE A 87 -10.74 6.70 -10.14
N TYR A 88 -11.46 5.61 -9.96
CA TYR A 88 -11.39 4.77 -8.77
C TYR A 88 -10.16 3.86 -8.80
N GLN A 89 -9.77 3.35 -7.64
CA GLN A 89 -8.72 2.37 -7.47
C GLN A 89 -9.00 1.07 -8.25
N GLU A 90 -10.27 0.61 -8.25
CA GLU A 90 -10.74 -0.45 -9.12
C GLU A 90 -11.30 0.17 -10.40
N LEU A 91 -10.71 -0.18 -11.54
CA LEU A 91 -11.09 0.40 -12.84
C LEU A 91 -12.42 -0.15 -13.31
N HIS A 92 -13.35 0.76 -13.67
CA HIS A 92 -14.71 0.40 -14.11
C HIS A 92 -14.79 0.36 -15.65
N LEU A 93 -14.01 -0.56 -16.25
CA LEU A 93 -13.94 -0.79 -17.68
C LEU A 93 -14.41 -2.20 -18.02
N ILE A 94 -14.87 -2.40 -19.26
CA ILE A 94 -15.37 -3.69 -19.75
C ILE A 94 -14.29 -4.34 -20.63
N PRO A 95 -13.65 -5.43 -20.18
CA PRO A 95 -12.50 -6.04 -20.85
C PRO A 95 -12.78 -6.51 -22.28
N GLU A 96 -13.99 -6.99 -22.55
CA GLU A 96 -14.41 -7.54 -23.85
C GLU A 96 -14.73 -6.47 -24.89
N MET A 97 -15.01 -5.23 -24.46
CA MET A 97 -15.28 -4.09 -25.34
C MET A 97 -13.97 -3.48 -25.84
N THR A 98 -14.05 -2.81 -26.98
CA THR A 98 -12.92 -2.06 -27.53
C THR A 98 -12.59 -0.83 -26.65
N VAL A 99 -11.39 -0.30 -26.81
CA VAL A 99 -10.94 0.94 -26.16
C VAL A 99 -11.93 2.08 -26.48
N ALA A 100 -12.31 2.25 -27.75
CA ALA A 100 -13.24 3.29 -28.18
C ALA A 100 -14.62 3.14 -27.53
N GLU A 101 -15.15 1.92 -27.46
CA GLU A 101 -16.43 1.64 -26.81
C GLU A 101 -16.38 1.90 -25.31
N ASN A 102 -15.25 1.61 -24.63
CA ASN A 102 -15.07 1.94 -23.22
C ASN A 102 -14.99 3.45 -22.98
N ILE A 103 -14.25 4.21 -23.80
CA ILE A 103 -14.13 5.67 -23.68
C ILE A 103 -15.51 6.34 -23.77
N TYR A 104 -16.32 5.94 -24.75
CA TYR A 104 -17.63 6.53 -25.04
C TYR A 104 -18.81 5.73 -24.47
N LEU A 105 -18.57 4.84 -23.51
CA LEU A 105 -19.63 4.06 -22.87
C LEU A 105 -20.73 4.97 -22.30
N GLY A 106 -21.98 4.74 -22.75
CA GLY A 106 -23.13 5.56 -22.41
C GLY A 106 -23.28 6.86 -23.22
N GLN A 107 -22.35 7.14 -24.17
CA GLN A 107 -22.38 8.31 -25.07
C GLN A 107 -21.93 7.93 -26.49
N LEU A 108 -22.21 6.70 -26.91
CA LEU A 108 -21.79 6.23 -28.24
C LEU A 108 -22.37 7.13 -29.33
N PRO A 109 -21.53 7.70 -30.23
CA PRO A 109 -22.03 8.51 -31.34
C PRO A 109 -22.92 7.66 -32.25
N HIS A 110 -24.14 8.13 -32.48
CA HIS A 110 -25.12 7.39 -33.27
C HIS A 110 -25.89 8.29 -34.23
N LYS A 111 -26.39 7.72 -35.32
CA LYS A 111 -27.28 8.37 -36.26
C LYS A 111 -28.49 7.44 -36.48
N SER A 112 -29.69 7.96 -36.19
CA SER A 112 -30.92 7.18 -36.30
C SER A 112 -30.91 5.84 -35.56
N GLY A 113 -30.29 5.80 -34.35
CA GLY A 113 -30.20 4.62 -33.51
C GLY A 113 -29.09 3.62 -33.89
N VAL A 114 -28.34 3.89 -34.96
CA VAL A 114 -27.18 3.06 -35.37
C VAL A 114 -25.88 3.74 -34.96
N VAL A 115 -25.01 3.02 -34.25
CA VAL A 115 -23.70 3.52 -33.80
C VAL A 115 -22.83 3.84 -35.01
N ASN A 116 -22.26 5.07 -35.03
CA ASN A 116 -21.29 5.49 -36.02
C ASN A 116 -19.88 5.09 -35.57
N ARG A 117 -19.49 3.86 -35.97
CA ARG A 117 -18.19 3.29 -35.55
C ARG A 117 -16.98 4.08 -36.07
N SER A 118 -17.06 4.67 -37.27
CA SER A 118 -15.98 5.48 -37.83
C SER A 118 -15.74 6.74 -37.00
N LEU A 119 -16.81 7.45 -36.63
CA LEU A 119 -16.72 8.62 -35.76
C LEU A 119 -16.23 8.24 -34.35
N LEU A 120 -16.78 7.16 -33.80
CA LEU A 120 -16.37 6.62 -32.49
C LEU A 120 -14.85 6.36 -32.41
N ASN A 121 -14.30 5.65 -33.41
CA ASN A 121 -12.86 5.33 -33.44
C ASN A 121 -12.01 6.58 -33.69
N TYR A 122 -12.48 7.51 -34.52
CA TYR A 122 -11.77 8.77 -34.78
C TYR A 122 -11.68 9.63 -33.50
N GLU A 123 -12.79 9.87 -32.82
CA GLU A 123 -12.83 10.67 -31.60
C GLU A 123 -12.04 10.00 -30.45
N ALA A 124 -12.16 8.68 -30.30
CA ALA A 124 -11.36 7.93 -29.34
C ALA A 124 -9.85 8.05 -29.62
N GLY A 125 -9.47 7.97 -30.89
CA GLY A 125 -8.07 8.15 -31.32
C GLY A 125 -7.51 9.54 -30.97
N LEU A 126 -8.35 10.58 -31.04
CA LEU A 126 -7.96 11.93 -30.62
C LEU A 126 -7.68 11.99 -29.10
N GLN A 127 -8.54 11.38 -28.27
CA GLN A 127 -8.34 11.33 -26.82
C GLN A 127 -7.09 10.53 -26.44
N LEU A 128 -6.88 9.38 -27.07
CA LEU A 128 -5.68 8.57 -26.83
C LEU A 128 -4.40 9.31 -27.21
N LYS A 129 -4.39 9.99 -28.35
CA LYS A 129 -3.26 10.80 -28.80
C LYS A 129 -2.97 11.97 -27.85
N HIS A 130 -4.01 12.63 -27.34
CA HIS A 130 -3.88 13.69 -26.33
C HIS A 130 -3.14 13.19 -25.08
N LEU A 131 -3.45 11.98 -24.65
CA LEU A 131 -2.80 11.33 -23.49
C LEU A 131 -1.43 10.69 -23.82
N GLY A 132 -1.00 10.73 -25.08
CA GLY A 132 0.24 10.10 -25.52
C GLY A 132 0.18 8.57 -25.46
N LEU A 133 -1.02 7.98 -25.59
CA LEU A 133 -1.23 6.55 -25.61
C LEU A 133 -1.33 6.07 -27.06
N ASP A 134 -0.34 5.30 -27.49
CA ASP A 134 -0.28 4.70 -28.85
C ASP A 134 -0.96 3.32 -28.83
N VAL A 135 -2.28 3.32 -28.94
CA VAL A 135 -3.13 2.13 -28.96
C VAL A 135 -4.20 2.31 -30.02
N ASP A 136 -4.45 1.27 -30.81
CA ASP A 136 -5.58 1.26 -31.75
C ASP A 136 -6.91 1.29 -30.99
N PRO A 137 -7.79 2.29 -31.24
CA PRO A 137 -9.12 2.38 -30.62
C PRO A 137 -9.99 1.14 -30.74
N GLN A 138 -9.75 0.28 -31.72
CA GLN A 138 -10.49 -0.96 -31.95
C GLN A 138 -9.97 -2.14 -31.14
N THR A 139 -8.84 -2.00 -30.46
CA THR A 139 -8.27 -3.07 -29.62
C THR A 139 -9.21 -3.38 -28.46
N PRO A 140 -9.59 -4.66 -28.22
CA PRO A 140 -10.27 -5.06 -27.00
C PRO A 140 -9.42 -4.78 -25.77
N LEU A 141 -10.06 -4.22 -24.73
CA LEU A 141 -9.35 -3.72 -23.55
C LEU A 141 -8.52 -4.80 -22.84
N LYS A 142 -8.99 -6.04 -22.82
CA LYS A 142 -8.31 -7.19 -22.18
C LYS A 142 -6.88 -7.45 -22.67
N TYR A 143 -6.48 -6.91 -23.82
CA TYR A 143 -5.12 -7.06 -24.35
C TYR A 143 -4.16 -5.94 -23.90
N LEU A 144 -4.66 -4.98 -23.16
CA LEU A 144 -3.88 -3.84 -22.64
C LEU A 144 -3.31 -4.12 -21.26
N SER A 145 -2.21 -3.44 -20.91
CA SER A 145 -1.69 -3.42 -19.53
C SER A 145 -2.61 -2.62 -18.60
N ILE A 146 -2.49 -2.85 -17.29
CA ILE A 146 -3.26 -2.10 -16.27
C ILE A 146 -2.98 -0.60 -16.36
N GLY A 147 -1.73 -0.19 -16.63
CA GLY A 147 -1.40 1.21 -16.85
C GLY A 147 -2.09 1.81 -18.08
N GLN A 148 -2.23 1.04 -19.16
CA GLN A 148 -3.00 1.47 -20.33
C GLN A 148 -4.51 1.54 -20.02
N TRP A 149 -5.05 0.63 -19.23
CA TRP A 149 -6.44 0.72 -18.74
C TRP A 149 -6.70 2.01 -18.01
N GLN A 150 -5.78 2.43 -17.15
CA GLN A 150 -5.91 3.68 -16.42
C GLN A 150 -5.91 4.90 -17.35
N MET A 151 -5.08 4.89 -18.39
CA MET A 151 -5.11 5.94 -19.40
C MET A 151 -6.46 5.96 -20.17
N VAL A 152 -7.07 4.80 -20.40
CA VAL A 152 -8.41 4.69 -21.01
C VAL A 152 -9.49 5.27 -20.08
N GLU A 153 -9.42 5.05 -18.76
CA GLU A 153 -10.33 5.71 -17.79
C GLU A 153 -10.18 7.22 -17.80
N ILE A 154 -8.94 7.74 -17.91
CA ILE A 154 -8.70 9.17 -18.05
C ILE A 154 -9.28 9.68 -19.37
N ALA A 155 -9.06 8.96 -20.48
CA ALA A 155 -9.62 9.31 -21.79
C ALA A 155 -11.17 9.40 -21.75
N LYS A 156 -11.81 8.46 -21.04
CA LYS A 156 -13.27 8.44 -20.81
C LYS A 156 -13.74 9.68 -20.02
N ALA A 157 -12.99 10.10 -18.99
CA ALA A 157 -13.28 11.32 -18.25
C ALA A 157 -13.15 12.58 -19.14
N LEU A 158 -12.12 12.61 -19.99
CA LEU A 158 -11.88 13.73 -20.93
C LEU A 158 -12.94 13.80 -22.03
N ALA A 159 -13.35 12.65 -22.58
CA ALA A 159 -14.42 12.58 -23.58
C ALA A 159 -15.75 13.16 -23.07
N ARG A 160 -15.98 13.14 -21.76
CA ARG A 160 -17.10 13.78 -21.06
C ARG A 160 -16.84 15.23 -20.66
N ASN A 161 -15.72 15.83 -21.13
CA ASN A 161 -15.32 17.21 -20.80
C ASN A 161 -15.27 17.48 -19.29
N ALA A 162 -14.85 16.50 -18.47
CA ALA A 162 -14.74 16.64 -17.04
C ALA A 162 -13.81 17.83 -16.66
N LYS A 163 -14.31 18.71 -15.80
CA LYS A 163 -13.56 19.86 -15.25
C LYS A 163 -12.94 19.55 -13.89
N ILE A 164 -13.59 18.67 -13.13
CA ILE A 164 -13.14 18.16 -11.85
C ILE A 164 -12.84 16.68 -12.07
N ILE A 165 -11.57 16.30 -11.87
CA ILE A 165 -11.13 14.90 -12.01
C ILE A 165 -10.52 14.47 -10.68
N ALA A 166 -11.09 13.43 -10.06
CA ALA A 166 -10.52 12.86 -8.85
C ALA A 166 -9.87 11.50 -9.14
N PHE A 167 -8.71 11.29 -8.55
CA PHE A 167 -7.94 10.05 -8.61
C PHE A 167 -7.93 9.41 -7.21
N ASP A 168 -8.44 8.19 -7.08
CA ASP A 168 -8.44 7.44 -5.82
C ASP A 168 -7.36 6.35 -5.86
N GLU A 169 -6.19 6.62 -5.27
CA GLU A 169 -5.00 5.75 -5.20
C GLU A 169 -4.56 5.19 -6.57
N PRO A 170 -4.32 6.03 -7.58
CA PRO A 170 -4.18 5.58 -8.96
C PRO A 170 -2.89 4.80 -9.24
N THR A 171 -1.90 4.83 -8.35
CA THR A 171 -0.56 4.26 -8.57
C THR A 171 -0.36 2.87 -7.96
N SER A 172 -1.36 2.34 -7.26
CA SER A 172 -1.24 1.11 -6.46
C SER A 172 -0.82 -0.14 -7.25
N SER A 173 -1.10 -0.16 -8.57
CA SER A 173 -0.81 -1.29 -9.48
C SER A 173 0.08 -0.92 -10.67
N LEU A 174 0.69 0.29 -10.66
CA LEU A 174 1.48 0.80 -11.76
C LEU A 174 2.98 0.58 -11.56
N SER A 175 3.70 0.33 -12.66
CA SER A 175 5.16 0.37 -12.70
C SER A 175 5.69 1.82 -12.62
N ALA A 176 6.97 2.02 -12.27
CA ALA A 176 7.59 3.34 -12.17
C ALA A 176 7.42 4.17 -13.45
N ARG A 177 7.58 3.55 -14.63
CA ARG A 177 7.41 4.22 -15.93
C ARG A 177 5.96 4.65 -16.17
N GLU A 178 4.98 3.84 -15.75
CA GLU A 178 3.56 4.18 -15.87
C GLU A 178 3.18 5.30 -14.91
N ILE A 179 3.76 5.35 -13.71
CA ILE A 179 3.58 6.45 -12.75
C ILE A 179 4.10 7.77 -13.33
N GLU A 180 5.29 7.78 -13.92
CA GLU A 180 5.84 8.97 -14.58
C GLU A 180 4.92 9.50 -15.70
N ASN A 181 4.38 8.58 -16.51
CA ASN A 181 3.43 8.95 -17.56
C ASN A 181 2.13 9.53 -16.97
N LEU A 182 1.57 8.91 -15.93
CA LEU A 182 0.40 9.43 -15.22
C LEU A 182 0.66 10.84 -14.68
N PHE A 183 1.81 11.07 -14.04
CA PHE A 183 2.19 12.38 -13.50
C PHE A 183 2.32 13.45 -14.59
N ARG A 184 2.87 13.08 -15.76
CA ARG A 184 2.92 13.98 -16.92
C ARG A 184 1.51 14.38 -17.34
N VAL A 185 0.59 13.42 -17.48
CA VAL A 185 -0.81 13.67 -17.86
C VAL A 185 -1.50 14.57 -16.82
N ILE A 186 -1.35 14.30 -15.53
CA ILE A 186 -1.94 15.13 -14.46
C ILE A 186 -1.44 16.57 -14.55
N ARG A 187 -0.12 16.78 -14.79
CA ARG A 187 0.44 18.13 -14.95
C ARG A 187 -0.09 18.84 -16.21
N GLU A 188 -0.36 18.13 -17.29
CA GLU A 188 -0.99 18.69 -18.51
C GLU A 188 -2.44 19.09 -18.23
N LEU A 189 -3.24 18.23 -17.62
CA LEU A 189 -4.62 18.53 -17.22
C LEU A 189 -4.72 19.73 -16.27
N ARG A 190 -3.78 19.84 -15.33
CA ARG A 190 -3.65 21.01 -14.45
C ARG A 190 -3.41 22.28 -15.26
N LYS A 191 -2.50 22.28 -16.24
CA LYS A 191 -2.23 23.43 -17.11
C LYS A 191 -3.44 23.84 -17.96
N GLU A 192 -4.32 22.88 -18.30
CA GLU A 192 -5.60 23.14 -18.97
C GLU A 192 -6.65 23.80 -18.05
N GLY A 193 -6.31 24.09 -16.80
CA GLY A 193 -7.21 24.69 -15.82
C GLY A 193 -8.20 23.72 -15.18
N ARG A 194 -8.00 22.40 -15.30
CA ARG A 194 -8.83 21.41 -14.61
C ARG A 194 -8.48 21.37 -13.13
N ILE A 195 -9.44 20.98 -12.31
CA ILE A 195 -9.26 20.72 -10.89
C ILE A 195 -8.97 19.26 -10.72
N ILE A 196 -7.87 18.95 -10.08
CA ILE A 196 -7.44 17.58 -9.80
C ILE A 196 -7.55 17.35 -8.29
N LEU A 197 -8.39 16.41 -7.87
CA LEU A 197 -8.34 15.85 -6.52
C LEU A 197 -7.50 14.58 -6.57
N TYR A 198 -6.46 14.50 -5.75
CA TYR A 198 -5.53 13.37 -5.78
C TYR A 198 -5.47 12.70 -4.41
N VAL A 199 -5.98 11.47 -4.33
CA VAL A 199 -5.91 10.66 -3.11
C VAL A 199 -4.74 9.70 -3.23
N SER A 200 -3.78 9.80 -2.32
CA SER A 200 -2.68 8.85 -2.17
C SER A 200 -2.24 8.80 -0.71
N HIS A 201 -1.70 7.66 -0.31
CA HIS A 201 -1.00 7.49 0.95
C HIS A 201 0.53 7.56 0.80
N ARG A 202 1.03 7.73 -0.44
CA ARG A 202 2.46 7.83 -0.78
C ARG A 202 2.87 9.29 -0.81
N MET A 203 3.70 9.65 0.15
CA MET A 203 4.10 11.05 0.33
C MET A 203 4.91 11.61 -0.83
N GLU A 204 5.76 10.78 -1.45
CA GLU A 204 6.56 11.19 -2.62
C GLU A 204 5.67 11.67 -3.78
N GLU A 205 4.53 11.01 -3.99
CA GLU A 205 3.57 11.40 -5.02
C GLU A 205 2.92 12.75 -4.71
N ILE A 206 2.55 12.92 -3.45
CA ILE A 206 1.92 14.16 -2.95
C ILE A 206 2.86 15.34 -3.12
N PHE A 207 4.12 15.21 -2.68
CA PHE A 207 5.12 16.28 -2.86
C PHE A 207 5.47 16.54 -4.31
N ALA A 208 5.43 15.53 -5.19
CA ALA A 208 5.74 15.66 -6.60
C ALA A 208 4.65 16.35 -7.43
N LEU A 209 3.39 16.28 -6.98
CA LEU A 209 2.23 16.70 -7.78
C LEU A 209 1.42 17.84 -7.19
N SER A 210 1.30 17.95 -5.87
CA SER A 210 0.25 18.73 -5.23
C SER A 210 0.61 20.19 -5.05
N ASP A 211 -0.38 21.05 -5.19
CA ASP A 211 -0.30 22.49 -4.88
C ASP A 211 -0.88 22.79 -3.49
N ALA A 212 -1.80 21.94 -3.03
CA ALA A 212 -2.38 21.99 -1.70
C ALA A 212 -2.70 20.58 -1.20
N ILE A 213 -2.71 20.41 0.12
CA ILE A 213 -3.01 19.15 0.78
C ILE A 213 -4.04 19.40 1.87
N THR A 214 -5.16 18.67 1.83
CA THR A 214 -6.09 18.59 2.96
C THR A 214 -5.93 17.25 3.68
N VAL A 215 -5.70 17.31 4.97
CA VAL A 215 -5.51 16.12 5.83
C VAL A 215 -6.81 15.80 6.55
N PHE A 216 -7.18 14.51 6.48
CA PHE A 216 -8.32 13.93 7.19
C PHE A 216 -7.84 12.95 8.26
N LYS A 217 -8.54 12.96 9.40
CA LYS A 217 -8.34 11.98 10.46
C LYS A 217 -9.70 11.60 11.07
N ASP A 218 -9.98 10.30 11.19
CA ASP A 218 -11.20 9.76 11.81
C ASP A 218 -12.50 10.43 11.28
N GLY A 219 -12.57 10.63 9.97
CA GLY A 219 -13.72 11.25 9.30
C GLY A 219 -13.83 12.77 9.51
N ARG A 220 -12.80 13.43 10.02
CA ARG A 220 -12.79 14.87 10.31
C ARG A 220 -11.71 15.59 9.51
N TYR A 221 -11.96 16.86 9.22
CA TYR A 221 -10.96 17.78 8.70
C TYR A 221 -9.94 18.10 9.81
N VAL A 222 -8.65 18.00 9.49
CA VAL A 222 -7.57 18.39 10.40
C VAL A 222 -7.00 19.75 10.00
N ARG A 223 -6.48 19.82 8.77
CA ARG A 223 -5.81 21.02 8.26
C ARG A 223 -5.66 20.95 6.75
N THR A 224 -5.63 22.15 6.09
CA THR A 224 -5.18 22.32 4.71
C THR A 224 -3.85 23.05 4.67
N PHE A 225 -2.88 22.49 3.95
CA PHE A 225 -1.60 23.09 3.63
C PHE A 225 -1.70 23.64 2.20
N THR A 226 -1.44 24.94 2.04
CA THR A 226 -1.52 25.65 0.75
C THR A 226 -0.16 26.13 0.22
N ASP A 227 0.88 26.07 1.04
CA ASP A 227 2.25 26.39 0.67
C ASP A 227 3.14 25.15 0.81
N MET A 228 3.29 24.43 -0.31
CA MET A 228 4.05 23.18 -0.35
C MET A 228 5.55 23.36 -0.09
N GLN A 229 6.10 24.57 -0.23
CA GLN A 229 7.52 24.82 0.07
C GLN A 229 7.82 24.82 1.57
N GLN A 230 6.81 25.09 2.39
CA GLN A 230 6.94 25.12 3.85
C GLN A 230 6.48 23.83 4.53
N VAL A 231 5.98 22.86 3.75
CA VAL A 231 5.48 21.59 4.30
C VAL A 231 6.59 20.55 4.22
N ASN A 232 6.94 19.97 5.35
CA ASN A 232 7.84 18.83 5.42
C ASN A 232 7.07 17.54 5.72
N HIS A 233 7.77 16.40 5.55
CA HIS A 233 7.23 15.07 5.79
C HIS A 233 6.66 14.91 7.21
N ASP A 234 7.39 15.42 8.22
CA ASP A 234 7.02 15.31 9.64
C ASP A 234 5.71 16.01 9.96
N GLN A 235 5.51 17.21 9.42
CA GLN A 235 4.28 17.98 9.60
C GLN A 235 3.05 17.29 9.02
N LEU A 236 3.21 16.59 7.87
CA LEU A 236 2.11 15.83 7.27
C LEU A 236 1.78 14.60 8.11
N VAL A 237 2.80 13.85 8.55
CA VAL A 237 2.63 12.69 9.42
C VAL A 237 1.99 13.12 10.75
N GLN A 238 2.48 14.18 11.36
CA GLN A 238 1.90 14.73 12.59
C GLN A 238 0.41 15.10 12.42
N ALA A 239 0.06 15.73 11.28
CA ALA A 239 -1.34 16.06 11.00
C ALA A 239 -2.22 14.81 10.77
N MET A 240 -1.67 13.76 10.15
CA MET A 240 -2.40 12.50 9.89
C MET A 240 -2.59 11.66 11.14
N VAL A 241 -1.53 11.48 11.92
CA VAL A 241 -1.50 10.59 13.09
C VAL A 241 -1.83 11.33 14.38
N GLY A 242 -1.51 12.63 14.45
CA GLY A 242 -1.66 13.46 15.64
C GLY A 242 -0.56 13.23 16.69
N ARG A 243 0.59 12.68 16.28
CA ARG A 243 1.80 12.43 17.09
C ARG A 243 3.05 12.76 16.28
N ASP A 244 4.13 13.10 16.94
CA ASP A 244 5.43 13.33 16.28
C ASP A 244 6.01 12.02 15.71
N LEU A 245 6.77 12.11 14.61
CA LEU A 245 7.45 10.97 13.99
C LEU A 245 8.40 10.26 14.96
N GLY A 246 9.02 10.98 15.88
CA GLY A 246 9.82 10.41 16.98
C GLY A 246 9.02 9.44 17.87
N ASP A 247 7.69 9.58 17.90
CA ASP A 247 6.78 8.68 18.62
C ASP A 247 6.32 7.46 17.79
N ILE A 248 6.66 7.39 16.50
CA ILE A 248 6.32 6.24 15.64
C ILE A 248 7.34 5.13 15.78
N TYR A 249 8.60 5.49 15.87
CA TYR A 249 9.72 4.56 16.01
C TYR A 249 10.23 4.61 17.45
N HIS A 250 9.91 3.60 18.25
CA HIS A 250 10.36 3.52 19.66
C HIS A 250 11.66 2.74 19.81
N TRP A 251 12.58 2.88 18.83
CA TRP A 251 13.87 2.22 18.97
C TRP A 251 14.58 2.64 20.27
N LYS A 252 15.12 1.66 20.96
CA LYS A 252 15.95 1.84 22.15
C LYS A 252 17.09 0.84 22.08
N PRO A 253 18.30 1.22 22.48
CA PRO A 253 19.40 0.28 22.64
C PRO A 253 18.98 -0.89 23.52
N ARG A 254 19.40 -2.10 23.14
CA ARG A 254 19.10 -3.32 23.89
C ARG A 254 20.29 -4.24 23.93
N GLU A 255 20.34 -5.10 24.92
CA GLU A 255 21.32 -6.17 25.00
C GLU A 255 20.88 -7.35 24.14
N TYR A 256 21.82 -7.90 23.40
CA TYR A 256 21.59 -9.05 22.55
C TYR A 256 22.09 -10.31 23.21
N GLY A 257 21.34 -11.39 23.08
CA GLY A 257 21.76 -12.73 23.49
C GLY A 257 22.76 -13.38 22.50
N PRO A 258 22.92 -14.71 22.60
CA PRO A 258 23.77 -15.47 21.69
C PRO A 258 23.26 -15.42 20.24
N GLU A 259 24.11 -15.84 19.30
CA GLU A 259 23.74 -16.02 17.90
C GLU A 259 22.58 -17.00 17.78
N ARG A 260 21.50 -16.55 17.13
CA ARG A 260 20.27 -17.31 16.95
C ARG A 260 20.11 -17.84 15.53
N LEU A 261 20.41 -17.01 14.53
CA LEU A 261 20.44 -17.37 13.12
C LEU A 261 21.82 -17.08 12.55
N ARG A 262 22.39 -18.03 11.81
CA ARG A 262 23.61 -17.83 11.05
C ARG A 262 23.47 -18.42 9.65
N LEU A 263 23.86 -17.63 8.67
CA LEU A 263 23.95 -17.99 7.27
C LEU A 263 25.42 -18.07 6.89
N ASP A 264 25.88 -19.22 6.41
CA ASP A 264 27.24 -19.42 5.90
C ASP A 264 27.18 -19.61 4.39
N SER A 265 27.59 -18.59 3.66
CA SER A 265 27.66 -18.58 2.19
C SER A 265 26.38 -19.08 1.50
N VAL A 266 25.22 -18.61 2.00
CA VAL A 266 23.91 -19.03 1.51
C VAL A 266 23.61 -18.39 0.15
N LYS A 267 23.19 -19.19 -0.81
CA LYS A 267 22.72 -18.75 -2.13
C LYS A 267 21.34 -19.31 -2.43
N ALA A 268 20.43 -18.40 -2.76
CA ALA A 268 19.06 -18.70 -3.19
C ALA A 268 18.81 -18.13 -4.60
N PRO A 269 17.77 -18.53 -5.31
CA PRO A 269 17.37 -17.89 -6.56
C PRO A 269 17.19 -16.38 -6.32
N GLY A 270 17.72 -15.51 -7.22
CA GLY A 270 17.70 -14.06 -7.05
C GLY A 270 18.84 -13.48 -6.19
N VAL A 271 19.60 -14.31 -5.48
CA VAL A 271 20.83 -13.95 -4.77
C VAL A 271 22.03 -14.18 -5.67
N ARG A 272 22.75 -13.10 -6.01
CA ARG A 272 23.85 -13.17 -7.00
C ARG A 272 25.13 -13.76 -6.40
N THR A 273 25.51 -13.26 -5.23
CA THR A 273 26.69 -13.74 -4.48
C THR A 273 26.26 -14.45 -3.20
N PRO A 274 27.02 -15.47 -2.74
CA PRO A 274 26.71 -16.14 -1.48
C PRO A 274 26.68 -15.15 -0.31
N ILE A 275 25.64 -15.22 0.51
CA ILE A 275 25.41 -14.33 1.64
C ILE A 275 25.82 -15.03 2.94
N SER A 276 26.64 -14.33 3.74
CA SER A 276 26.96 -14.70 5.12
C SER A 276 26.43 -13.60 6.03
N LEU A 277 25.58 -13.97 6.99
CA LEU A 277 24.88 -13.05 7.89
C LEU A 277 24.58 -13.78 9.20
N SER A 278 24.70 -13.09 10.32
CA SER A 278 24.22 -13.60 11.61
C SER A 278 23.20 -12.66 12.23
N VAL A 279 22.26 -13.20 12.99
CA VAL A 279 21.29 -12.44 13.80
C VAL A 279 21.28 -13.02 15.20
N ARG A 280 21.45 -12.15 16.21
CA ARG A 280 21.48 -12.54 17.62
C ARG A 280 20.08 -12.63 18.20
N SER A 281 19.94 -13.33 19.30
CA SER A 281 18.72 -13.36 20.10
C SER A 281 18.37 -11.94 20.56
N GLY A 282 17.18 -11.47 20.22
CA GLY A 282 16.71 -10.12 20.57
C GLY A 282 17.20 -9.00 19.64
N GLU A 283 17.99 -9.31 18.61
CA GLU A 283 18.45 -8.36 17.60
C GLU A 283 17.40 -8.20 16.48
N ILE A 284 17.21 -6.96 16.03
CA ILE A 284 16.42 -6.61 14.84
C ILE A 284 17.40 -6.19 13.75
N VAL A 285 17.61 -7.05 12.75
CA VAL A 285 18.44 -6.74 11.57
C VAL A 285 17.52 -6.30 10.43
N GLY A 286 17.72 -5.07 9.97
CA GLY A 286 17.01 -4.51 8.82
C GLY A 286 17.71 -4.85 7.50
N LEU A 287 17.02 -5.42 6.54
CA LEU A 287 17.48 -5.56 5.17
C LEU A 287 16.92 -4.40 4.33
N PHE A 288 17.77 -3.50 3.90
CA PHE A 288 17.43 -2.42 2.99
C PHE A 288 17.95 -2.70 1.58
N GLY A 289 17.27 -2.20 0.56
CA GLY A 289 17.70 -2.24 -0.83
C GLY A 289 16.57 -1.87 -1.78
N LEU A 290 16.92 -1.50 -3.00
CA LEU A 290 15.93 -1.18 -4.04
C LEU A 290 15.15 -2.41 -4.48
N VAL A 291 14.04 -2.20 -5.20
CA VAL A 291 13.25 -3.29 -5.77
C VAL A 291 14.15 -4.21 -6.63
N GLY A 292 14.07 -5.52 -6.39
CA GLY A 292 14.95 -6.50 -7.07
C GLY A 292 16.33 -6.68 -6.42
N ALA A 293 16.56 -6.12 -5.22
CA ALA A 293 17.84 -6.29 -4.52
C ALA A 293 18.09 -7.72 -3.97
N GLY A 294 17.11 -8.64 -4.03
CA GLY A 294 17.26 -10.03 -3.59
C GLY A 294 16.82 -10.31 -2.15
N ARG A 295 16.20 -9.34 -1.47
CA ARG A 295 15.75 -9.43 -0.07
C ARG A 295 14.69 -10.52 0.12
N SER A 296 13.58 -10.43 -0.62
CA SER A 296 12.45 -11.37 -0.56
C SER A 296 12.88 -12.78 -0.98
N GLU A 297 13.74 -12.88 -1.99
CA GLU A 297 14.28 -14.14 -2.47
C GLU A 297 15.13 -14.84 -1.40
N LEU A 298 15.95 -14.08 -0.67
CA LEU A 298 16.70 -14.62 0.46
C LEU A 298 15.76 -15.14 1.55
N MET A 299 14.76 -14.35 1.94
CA MET A 299 13.78 -14.75 2.98
C MET A 299 12.97 -15.98 2.58
N LYS A 300 12.51 -16.03 1.33
CA LYS A 300 11.81 -17.20 0.78
C LYS A 300 12.70 -18.44 0.77
N GLY A 301 13.99 -18.29 0.47
CA GLY A 301 14.97 -19.37 0.59
C GLY A 301 15.11 -19.89 2.02
N LEU A 302 15.26 -19.00 3.00
CA LEU A 302 15.40 -19.33 4.42
C LEU A 302 14.14 -19.99 5.01
N PHE A 303 12.96 -19.69 4.45
CA PHE A 303 11.71 -20.31 4.85
C PHE A 303 11.43 -21.63 4.09
N GLY A 304 12.21 -21.95 3.06
CA GLY A 304 11.98 -23.15 2.23
C GLY A 304 10.86 -22.98 1.20
N GLY A 305 10.49 -21.75 0.86
CA GLY A 305 9.61 -21.43 -0.26
C GLY A 305 10.32 -21.56 -1.60
N THR A 306 11.64 -21.33 -1.62
CA THR A 306 12.54 -21.64 -2.72
C THR A 306 13.73 -22.42 -2.21
N ARG A 307 14.38 -23.19 -3.09
CA ARG A 307 15.51 -24.05 -2.66
C ARG A 307 16.79 -23.23 -2.54
N ILE A 308 17.46 -23.34 -1.38
CA ILE A 308 18.84 -22.89 -1.20
C ILE A 308 19.75 -23.77 -2.07
N THR A 309 20.55 -23.17 -2.96
CA THR A 309 21.40 -23.87 -3.90
C THR A 309 22.82 -24.09 -3.39
N GLN A 310 23.25 -23.27 -2.41
CA GLN A 310 24.58 -23.33 -1.82
C GLN A 310 24.55 -22.78 -0.38
N GLY A 311 25.50 -23.19 0.44
CA GLY A 311 25.70 -22.70 1.81
C GLY A 311 24.97 -23.50 2.85
N GLN A 312 24.99 -22.99 4.09
CA GLN A 312 24.40 -23.64 5.24
C GLN A 312 23.67 -22.64 6.12
N VAL A 313 22.58 -23.09 6.76
CA VAL A 313 21.78 -22.30 7.71
C VAL A 313 21.91 -22.94 9.08
N PHE A 314 22.11 -22.14 10.10
CA PHE A 314 22.20 -22.58 11.50
C PHE A 314 21.18 -21.83 12.34
N VAL A 315 20.51 -22.55 13.24
CA VAL A 315 19.62 -21.98 14.27
C VAL A 315 20.09 -22.50 15.62
N ASP A 316 20.37 -21.58 16.56
CA ASP A 316 20.98 -21.91 17.86
C ASP A 316 22.24 -22.78 17.72
N GLY A 317 23.11 -22.44 16.76
CA GLY A 317 24.34 -23.17 16.45
C GLY A 317 24.15 -24.55 15.80
N LYS A 318 22.91 -25.01 15.60
CA LYS A 318 22.61 -26.29 14.95
C LYS A 318 22.33 -26.07 13.46
N LYS A 319 23.00 -26.86 12.61
CA LYS A 319 22.73 -26.86 11.18
C LYS A 319 21.30 -27.35 10.93
N VAL A 320 20.57 -26.61 10.09
CA VAL A 320 19.22 -26.98 9.65
C VAL A 320 19.19 -27.15 8.14
N ASP A 321 18.53 -28.22 7.68
CA ASP A 321 18.30 -28.49 6.26
C ASP A 321 16.86 -28.08 5.92
N ILE A 322 16.74 -26.99 5.16
CA ILE A 322 15.45 -26.36 4.82
C ILE A 322 15.20 -26.53 3.33
N GLN A 323 14.30 -27.44 2.97
CA GLN A 323 13.87 -27.70 1.60
C GLN A 323 12.37 -27.39 1.40
N LYS A 324 11.62 -27.19 2.49
CA LYS A 324 10.18 -26.87 2.49
C LYS A 324 9.79 -26.11 3.77
N PRO A 325 8.71 -25.31 3.76
CA PRO A 325 8.28 -24.48 4.89
C PRO A 325 8.11 -25.23 6.22
N ALA A 326 7.61 -26.47 6.18
CA ALA A 326 7.44 -27.27 7.39
C ALA A 326 8.75 -27.52 8.15
N GLN A 327 9.90 -27.62 7.46
CA GLN A 327 11.21 -27.79 8.10
C GLN A 327 11.68 -26.48 8.72
N ALA A 328 11.46 -25.34 8.07
CA ALA A 328 11.73 -24.01 8.64
C ALA A 328 10.92 -23.79 9.94
N ILE A 329 9.61 -24.06 9.89
CA ILE A 329 8.73 -23.92 11.07
C ILE A 329 9.20 -24.84 12.21
N ASN A 330 9.57 -26.08 11.92
CA ASN A 330 10.09 -27.02 12.95
C ASN A 330 11.45 -26.55 13.52
N ALA A 331 12.26 -25.83 12.74
CA ALA A 331 13.51 -25.22 13.22
C ALA A 331 13.28 -23.92 14.01
N GLY A 332 12.06 -23.40 14.02
CA GLY A 332 11.69 -22.15 14.69
C GLY A 332 11.83 -20.91 13.80
N ILE A 333 11.92 -21.07 12.48
CA ILE A 333 11.95 -19.96 11.52
C ILE A 333 10.56 -19.74 10.95
N MET A 334 10.03 -18.51 11.09
CA MET A 334 8.69 -18.09 10.63
C MET A 334 8.83 -16.99 9.58
N LEU A 335 7.89 -16.90 8.64
CA LEU A 335 7.86 -15.88 7.59
C LEU A 335 6.52 -15.15 7.53
N CYS A 336 6.58 -13.83 7.58
CA CYS A 336 5.49 -12.96 7.10
C CYS A 336 5.86 -12.50 5.69
N PRO A 337 5.20 -12.97 4.63
CA PRO A 337 5.57 -12.66 3.25
C PRO A 337 5.12 -11.26 2.83
N GLU A 338 5.75 -10.72 1.76
CA GLU A 338 5.40 -9.45 1.15
C GLU A 338 3.95 -9.43 0.64
N ASP A 339 3.58 -10.42 -0.18
CA ASP A 339 2.19 -10.56 -0.67
C ASP A 339 1.34 -11.35 0.32
N ARG A 340 0.72 -10.62 1.26
CA ARG A 340 -0.19 -11.21 2.25
C ARG A 340 -1.34 -11.97 1.63
N LYS A 341 -1.93 -11.44 0.54
CA LYS A 341 -3.15 -11.99 -0.07
C LYS A 341 -2.87 -13.29 -0.81
N ALA A 342 -1.75 -13.38 -1.51
CA ALA A 342 -1.38 -14.55 -2.27
C ALA A 342 -0.65 -15.61 -1.44
N GLU A 343 0.21 -15.20 -0.49
CA GLU A 343 1.13 -16.10 0.21
C GLU A 343 0.89 -16.15 1.73
N GLY A 344 0.27 -15.13 2.32
CA GLY A 344 0.17 -14.96 3.77
C GLY A 344 -1.12 -15.48 4.38
N ILE A 345 -2.27 -15.34 3.73
CA ILE A 345 -3.59 -15.67 4.27
C ILE A 345 -4.32 -16.66 3.36
N ILE A 346 -5.33 -17.33 3.93
CA ILE A 346 -6.33 -18.10 3.16
C ILE A 346 -7.61 -17.25 3.15
N PRO A 347 -7.88 -16.49 2.05
CA PRO A 347 -8.90 -15.43 2.03
C PRO A 347 -10.31 -15.88 2.40
N VAL A 348 -10.68 -17.10 2.00
CA VAL A 348 -12.01 -17.69 2.20
C VAL A 348 -12.17 -18.37 3.56
N HIS A 349 -11.15 -18.34 4.41
CA HIS A 349 -11.19 -18.87 5.77
C HIS A 349 -11.38 -17.77 6.81
N SER A 350 -11.84 -18.17 8.00
CA SER A 350 -12.04 -17.28 9.14
C SER A 350 -10.71 -16.74 9.70
N VAL A 351 -10.79 -15.71 10.52
CA VAL A 351 -9.65 -15.22 11.32
C VAL A 351 -9.13 -16.34 12.22
N ARG A 352 -10.04 -17.11 12.85
CA ARG A 352 -9.70 -18.29 13.68
C ARG A 352 -8.86 -19.31 12.91
N ASP A 353 -9.32 -19.71 11.73
CA ASP A 353 -8.61 -20.69 10.93
C ASP A 353 -7.23 -20.19 10.50
N ASN A 354 -7.15 -18.93 10.07
CA ASN A 354 -5.89 -18.33 9.65
C ASN A 354 -4.86 -18.22 10.78
N ILE A 355 -5.30 -17.94 12.01
CA ILE A 355 -4.41 -17.91 13.18
C ILE A 355 -3.94 -19.33 13.54
N ASN A 356 -4.83 -20.32 13.49
CA ASN A 356 -4.55 -21.65 14.05
C ASN A 356 -3.90 -22.63 13.07
N ILE A 357 -3.95 -22.39 11.76
CA ILE A 357 -3.59 -23.38 10.72
C ILE A 357 -2.20 -23.98 10.87
N SER A 358 -1.22 -23.23 11.33
CA SER A 358 0.15 -23.72 11.52
C SER A 358 0.26 -24.61 12.78
N ALA A 359 -0.20 -24.09 13.91
CA ALA A 359 -0.07 -24.77 15.19
C ALA A 359 -1.11 -25.89 15.41
N ARG A 360 -2.18 -25.94 14.62
CA ARG A 360 -3.26 -26.93 14.68
C ARG A 360 -2.73 -28.35 14.86
N ARG A 361 -1.70 -28.74 14.12
CA ARG A 361 -1.06 -30.08 14.18
C ARG A 361 -0.52 -30.45 15.55
N LYS A 362 -0.15 -29.47 16.40
CA LYS A 362 0.40 -29.71 17.75
C LYS A 362 -0.69 -29.97 18.78
N PHE A 363 -1.93 -29.55 18.50
CA PHE A 363 -3.04 -29.52 19.44
C PHE A 363 -4.24 -30.39 19.02
N ILE A 364 -4.04 -31.27 18.04
CA ILE A 364 -5.08 -32.25 17.62
C ILE A 364 -5.42 -33.21 18.76
N ARG A 365 -6.71 -33.64 18.84
CA ARG A 365 -7.20 -34.65 19.77
C ARG A 365 -7.18 -36.03 19.11
N ALA A 366 -6.86 -37.06 19.89
CA ALA A 366 -6.84 -38.47 19.41
C ALA A 366 -6.04 -38.65 18.08
N GLY A 367 -5.03 -37.81 17.81
CA GLY A 367 -4.17 -37.90 16.63
C GLY A 367 -4.78 -37.41 15.30
N CYS A 368 -6.09 -37.12 15.25
CA CYS A 368 -6.75 -36.73 13.98
C CYS A 368 -7.89 -35.69 14.11
N LEU A 369 -8.39 -35.43 15.32
CA LEU A 369 -9.52 -34.53 15.51
C LEU A 369 -9.07 -33.15 15.85
N ILE A 370 -9.67 -32.12 15.19
CA ILE A 370 -9.45 -30.72 15.49
C ILE A 370 -9.91 -30.44 16.93
N ASN A 371 -9.13 -29.67 17.66
CA ASN A 371 -9.47 -29.22 19.01
C ASN A 371 -10.12 -27.83 18.96
N ASP A 372 -11.42 -27.79 18.65
CA ASP A 372 -12.18 -26.54 18.50
C ASP A 372 -12.08 -25.64 19.74
N GLY A 373 -12.08 -26.22 20.95
CA GLY A 373 -11.96 -25.44 22.18
C GLY A 373 -10.61 -24.72 22.30
N TRP A 374 -9.52 -25.41 21.93
CA TRP A 374 -8.21 -24.79 21.89
C TRP A 374 -8.14 -23.72 20.81
N GLU A 375 -8.63 -24.02 19.60
CA GLU A 375 -8.61 -23.05 18.48
C GLU A 375 -9.40 -21.79 18.77
N ALA A 376 -10.57 -21.89 19.38
CA ALA A 376 -11.35 -20.74 19.79
C ALA A 376 -10.60 -19.88 20.83
N SER A 377 -10.08 -20.54 21.88
CA SER A 377 -9.33 -19.85 22.93
C SER A 377 -8.05 -19.18 22.41
N ASN A 378 -7.30 -19.86 21.53
CA ASN A 378 -6.07 -19.33 20.94
C ASN A 378 -6.35 -18.13 20.01
N ALA A 379 -7.37 -18.22 19.17
CA ALA A 379 -7.76 -17.14 18.30
C ALA A 379 -8.22 -15.90 19.11
N ASP A 380 -9.06 -16.10 20.12
CA ASP A 380 -9.51 -15.01 21.01
C ASP A 380 -8.36 -14.37 21.80
N HIS A 381 -7.37 -15.17 22.20
CA HIS A 381 -6.16 -14.66 22.84
C HIS A 381 -5.40 -13.73 21.88
N HIS A 382 -5.13 -14.16 20.65
CA HIS A 382 -4.38 -13.38 19.69
C HIS A 382 -5.17 -12.17 19.15
N ILE A 383 -6.47 -12.27 18.99
CA ILE A 383 -7.34 -11.15 18.63
C ILE A 383 -7.20 -10.03 19.69
N ARG A 384 -7.22 -10.37 20.96
CA ARG A 384 -7.08 -9.42 22.06
C ARG A 384 -5.66 -8.91 22.23
N SER A 385 -4.66 -9.79 22.26
CA SER A 385 -3.26 -9.42 22.53
C SER A 385 -2.63 -8.59 21.43
N LEU A 386 -3.05 -8.78 20.16
CA LEU A 386 -2.59 -8.03 19.00
C LEU A 386 -3.56 -6.91 18.61
N ASN A 387 -4.63 -6.70 19.36
CA ASN A 387 -5.67 -5.70 19.08
C ASN A 387 -6.17 -5.82 17.62
N ILE A 388 -6.55 -7.04 17.19
CA ILE A 388 -7.10 -7.27 15.85
C ILE A 388 -8.53 -6.75 15.81
N LYS A 389 -8.79 -5.72 14.99
CA LYS A 389 -10.13 -5.15 14.80
C LYS A 389 -10.96 -6.08 13.92
N THR A 390 -11.80 -6.89 14.54
CA THR A 390 -12.73 -7.84 13.89
C THR A 390 -14.04 -7.91 14.67
N PRO A 391 -15.20 -8.14 14.01
CA PRO A 391 -16.46 -8.41 14.70
C PRO A 391 -16.44 -9.72 15.53
N GLY A 392 -15.57 -10.66 15.15
CA GLY A 392 -15.42 -11.94 15.82
C GLY A 392 -14.42 -12.85 15.12
N ALA A 393 -14.06 -13.97 15.75
CA ALA A 393 -13.08 -14.93 15.23
C ALA A 393 -13.54 -15.64 13.94
N GLU A 394 -14.87 -15.74 13.72
CA GLU A 394 -15.48 -16.38 12.54
C GLU A 394 -15.56 -15.45 11.31
N GLN A 395 -15.21 -14.18 11.44
CA GLN A 395 -15.16 -13.24 10.32
C GLN A 395 -14.17 -13.75 9.26
N LEU A 396 -14.55 -13.70 7.97
CA LEU A 396 -13.62 -13.98 6.87
C LEU A 396 -12.45 -13.01 6.89
N ILE A 397 -11.22 -13.52 6.81
CA ILE A 397 -10.02 -12.70 6.93
C ILE A 397 -9.89 -11.69 5.78
N MET A 398 -10.43 -12.01 4.61
CA MET A 398 -10.43 -11.10 3.45
C MET A 398 -11.16 -9.78 3.70
N ASN A 399 -12.10 -9.74 4.64
CA ASN A 399 -12.88 -8.56 5.01
C ASN A 399 -12.16 -7.64 6.00
N LEU A 400 -10.99 -8.03 6.50
CA LEU A 400 -10.19 -7.21 7.41
C LEU A 400 -9.31 -6.23 6.64
N SER A 401 -8.97 -5.09 7.28
CA SER A 401 -7.93 -4.19 6.76
C SER A 401 -6.56 -4.88 6.71
N GLY A 402 -5.66 -4.36 5.85
CA GLY A 402 -4.32 -4.91 5.68
C GLY A 402 -3.53 -5.05 6.99
N GLY A 403 -3.63 -4.07 7.89
CA GLY A 403 -2.98 -4.13 9.21
C GLY A 403 -3.54 -5.25 10.09
N ASN A 404 -4.86 -5.49 10.07
CA ASN A 404 -5.47 -6.58 10.84
C ASN A 404 -5.17 -7.95 10.23
N GLN A 405 -5.07 -8.08 8.90
CA GLN A 405 -4.57 -9.29 8.24
C GLN A 405 -3.13 -9.60 8.65
N GLN A 406 -2.25 -8.59 8.68
CA GLN A 406 -0.86 -8.74 9.12
C GLN A 406 -0.76 -9.21 10.56
N LYS A 407 -1.56 -8.63 11.46
CA LYS A 407 -1.64 -9.06 12.86
C LYS A 407 -2.14 -10.51 13.00
N ALA A 408 -3.09 -10.96 12.17
CA ALA A 408 -3.54 -12.35 12.15
C ALA A 408 -2.42 -13.32 11.72
N ILE A 409 -1.59 -12.93 10.73
CA ILE A 409 -0.39 -13.71 10.35
C ILE A 409 0.62 -13.76 11.51
N LEU A 410 0.86 -12.64 12.19
CA LEU A 410 1.71 -12.62 13.38
C LEU A 410 1.14 -13.49 14.50
N GLY A 411 -0.18 -13.47 14.74
CA GLY A 411 -0.86 -14.35 15.70
C GLY A 411 -0.68 -15.83 15.37
N ARG A 412 -0.69 -16.19 14.09
CA ARG A 412 -0.36 -17.57 13.64
C ARG A 412 1.03 -17.99 14.13
N TRP A 413 2.02 -17.14 13.95
CA TRP A 413 3.41 -17.45 14.30
C TRP A 413 3.67 -17.40 15.81
N LEU A 414 2.95 -16.53 16.54
CA LEU A 414 2.98 -16.52 18.00
C LEU A 414 2.40 -17.79 18.65
N SER A 415 1.65 -18.57 17.90
CA SER A 415 1.16 -19.90 18.32
C SER A 415 2.20 -21.03 18.14
N GLU A 416 3.38 -20.72 17.58
CA GLU A 416 4.47 -21.65 17.31
C GLU A 416 5.68 -21.37 18.23
N ASP A 417 6.66 -22.31 18.27
CA ASP A 417 7.92 -22.15 18.99
C ASP A 417 8.90 -21.27 18.18
N MET A 418 8.59 -20.00 18.08
CA MET A 418 9.30 -19.06 17.22
C MET A 418 10.64 -18.64 17.83
N LYS A 419 11.74 -18.84 17.08
CA LYS A 419 13.10 -18.43 17.40
C LYS A 419 13.57 -17.28 16.51
N VAL A 420 13.19 -17.35 15.24
CA VAL A 420 13.54 -16.39 14.19
C VAL A 420 12.26 -16.00 13.46
N ILE A 421 12.06 -14.71 13.26
CA ILE A 421 11.00 -14.21 12.38
C ILE A 421 11.59 -13.45 11.21
N LEU A 422 11.15 -13.82 10.01
CA LEU A 422 11.45 -13.15 8.77
C LEU A 422 10.23 -12.28 8.41
N LEU A 423 10.43 -10.97 8.29
CA LEU A 423 9.37 -10.01 7.99
C LEU A 423 9.68 -9.33 6.67
N ASP A 424 8.97 -9.72 5.62
CA ASP A 424 9.16 -9.18 4.28
C ASP A 424 8.11 -8.10 4.00
N GLU A 425 8.53 -6.84 3.91
CA GLU A 425 7.68 -5.66 3.72
C GLU A 425 6.45 -5.66 4.66
N PRO A 426 6.64 -5.82 6.00
CA PRO A 426 5.53 -6.12 6.93
C PRO A 426 4.49 -5.01 7.03
N THR A 427 4.82 -3.80 6.60
CA THR A 427 3.94 -2.62 6.68
C THR A 427 3.49 -2.12 5.31
N ARG A 428 3.82 -2.84 4.23
CA ARG A 428 3.41 -2.46 2.87
C ARG A 428 1.89 -2.46 2.73
N GLY A 429 1.34 -1.33 2.25
CA GLY A 429 -0.12 -1.16 2.10
C GLY A 429 -0.88 -1.18 3.43
N ILE A 430 -0.22 -0.78 4.52
CA ILE A 430 -0.81 -0.58 5.84
C ILE A 430 -0.81 0.91 6.13
N ASP A 431 -1.86 1.40 6.77
CA ASP A 431 -1.93 2.80 7.22
C ASP A 431 -0.90 3.11 8.32
N VAL A 432 -0.57 4.41 8.48
CA VAL A 432 0.51 4.85 9.36
C VAL A 432 0.24 4.48 10.84
N GLY A 433 -1.02 4.55 11.28
CA GLY A 433 -1.39 4.17 12.65
C GLY A 433 -1.19 2.69 12.92
N ALA A 434 -1.57 1.83 11.96
CA ALA A 434 -1.37 0.39 12.07
C ALA A 434 0.11 -0.02 11.91
N LYS A 435 0.94 0.74 11.18
CA LYS A 435 2.40 0.52 11.12
C LYS A 435 3.02 0.56 12.53
N HIS A 436 2.68 1.57 13.33
CA HIS A 436 3.15 1.69 14.70
C HIS A 436 2.81 0.47 15.57
N GLU A 437 1.60 -0.09 15.41
CA GLU A 437 1.21 -1.30 16.15
C GLU A 437 2.06 -2.51 15.74
N ILE A 438 2.42 -2.63 14.45
CA ILE A 438 3.31 -3.69 13.96
C ILE A 438 4.73 -3.52 14.54
N TYR A 439 5.28 -2.29 14.57
CA TYR A 439 6.61 -2.05 15.17
C TYR A 439 6.64 -2.40 16.66
N ASN A 440 5.58 -2.09 17.40
CA ASN A 440 5.47 -2.50 18.81
C ASN A 440 5.51 -4.02 18.95
N VAL A 441 4.83 -4.77 18.07
CA VAL A 441 4.90 -6.23 18.07
C VAL A 441 6.32 -6.70 17.78
N ILE A 442 7.02 -6.10 16.82
CA ILE A 442 8.43 -6.41 16.48
C ILE A 442 9.34 -6.19 17.70
N TYR A 443 9.21 -5.05 18.40
CA TYR A 443 10.00 -4.78 19.60
C TYR A 443 9.69 -5.76 20.75
N GLU A 444 8.44 -6.12 20.95
CA GLU A 444 8.06 -7.11 21.97
C GLU A 444 8.59 -8.51 21.66
N LEU A 445 8.64 -8.90 20.36
CA LEU A 445 9.28 -10.14 19.94
C LEU A 445 10.79 -10.13 20.23
N ALA A 446 11.47 -9.05 19.87
CA ALA A 446 12.89 -8.89 20.16
C ALA A 446 13.17 -8.95 21.67
N LYS A 447 12.38 -8.28 22.52
CA LYS A 447 12.48 -8.37 23.99
C LYS A 447 12.34 -9.79 24.52
N ARG A 448 11.53 -10.64 23.87
CA ARG A 448 11.39 -12.07 24.20
C ARG A 448 12.53 -12.93 23.69
N GLY A 449 13.57 -12.33 23.09
CA GLY A 449 14.72 -13.03 22.55
C GLY A 449 14.52 -13.67 21.17
N VAL A 450 13.49 -13.28 20.45
CA VAL A 450 13.32 -13.67 19.03
C VAL A 450 14.31 -12.89 18.19
N ALA A 451 15.04 -13.56 17.29
CA ALA A 451 15.86 -12.90 16.29
C ALA A 451 14.95 -12.41 15.14
N VAL A 452 15.02 -11.13 14.81
CA VAL A 452 14.19 -10.53 13.79
C VAL A 452 15.02 -10.16 12.58
N LEU A 453 14.68 -10.70 11.41
CA LEU A 453 15.20 -10.27 10.12
C LEU A 453 14.06 -9.58 9.36
N PHE A 454 14.19 -8.28 9.16
CA PHE A 454 13.14 -7.40 8.68
C PHE A 454 13.56 -6.74 7.38
N ALA A 455 12.85 -6.96 6.28
CA ALA A 455 13.10 -6.32 4.98
C ALA A 455 12.07 -5.23 4.73
N SER A 456 12.55 -4.05 4.31
CA SER A 456 11.68 -2.98 3.81
C SER A 456 12.36 -2.19 2.71
N SER A 457 11.55 -1.69 1.77
CA SER A 457 11.92 -0.68 0.78
C SER A 457 11.77 0.75 1.31
N ASP A 458 11.07 0.91 2.43
CA ASP A 458 10.86 2.19 3.14
C ASP A 458 12.09 2.45 4.04
N LEU A 459 13.02 3.29 3.56
CA LEU A 459 14.28 3.56 4.28
C LEU A 459 14.07 4.16 5.67
N PRO A 460 13.19 5.16 5.89
CA PRO A 460 12.84 5.65 7.21
C PRO A 460 12.40 4.54 8.18
N GLU A 461 11.63 3.57 7.69
CA GLU A 461 11.20 2.43 8.49
C GLU A 461 12.39 1.57 8.95
N VAL A 462 13.30 1.24 8.04
CA VAL A 462 14.48 0.44 8.37
C VAL A 462 15.38 1.18 9.35
N LEU A 463 15.62 2.49 9.10
CA LEU A 463 16.41 3.33 10.00
C LEU A 463 15.78 3.48 11.38
N GLY A 464 14.45 3.55 11.46
CA GLY A 464 13.71 3.77 12.71
C GLY A 464 13.50 2.51 13.55
N VAL A 465 13.58 1.31 12.95
CA VAL A 465 13.23 0.04 13.63
C VAL A 465 14.44 -0.85 13.91
N ALA A 466 15.41 -0.90 13.01
CA ALA A 466 16.51 -1.87 13.05
C ALA A 466 17.63 -1.47 14.01
N ASP A 467 18.24 -2.44 14.65
CA ASP A 467 19.47 -2.26 15.46
C ASP A 467 20.73 -2.20 14.58
N ARG A 468 20.69 -2.91 13.46
CA ARG A 468 21.71 -2.98 12.43
C ARG A 468 21.05 -3.12 11.06
N ILE A 469 21.60 -2.43 10.08
CA ILE A 469 21.07 -2.38 8.72
C ILE A 469 22.06 -3.05 7.78
N VAL A 470 21.59 -4.05 7.06
CA VAL A 470 22.31 -4.71 5.98
C VAL A 470 21.76 -4.22 4.67
N VAL A 471 22.57 -3.54 3.89
CA VAL A 471 22.14 -2.99 2.59
C VAL A 471 22.42 -4.01 1.50
N MET A 472 21.37 -4.40 0.78
CA MET A 472 21.45 -5.30 -0.36
C MET A 472 21.34 -4.54 -1.68
N ARG A 473 22.13 -4.97 -2.65
CA ARG A 473 22.14 -4.43 -4.02
C ARG A 473 22.35 -5.54 -5.02
N GLU A 474 21.44 -5.68 -5.97
CA GLU A 474 21.54 -6.66 -7.08
C GLU A 474 21.89 -8.09 -6.64
N GLY A 475 21.31 -8.54 -5.51
CA GLY A 475 21.51 -9.89 -4.97
C GLY A 475 22.83 -10.09 -4.20
N GLU A 476 23.48 -9.03 -3.74
CA GLU A 476 24.67 -9.06 -2.87
C GLU A 476 24.52 -8.14 -1.66
N ILE A 477 25.26 -8.39 -0.59
CA ILE A 477 25.41 -7.44 0.53
C ILE A 477 26.39 -6.34 0.07
N ALA A 478 25.90 -5.11 0.00
CA ALA A 478 26.70 -3.95 -0.37
C ALA A 478 27.41 -3.31 0.84
N GLY A 479 26.88 -3.48 2.03
CA GLY A 479 27.46 -2.99 3.28
C GLY A 479 26.55 -3.19 4.49
N GLU A 480 27.08 -2.93 5.68
CA GLU A 480 26.36 -2.95 6.96
C GLU A 480 26.54 -1.63 7.69
N LEU A 481 25.49 -1.15 8.35
CA LEU A 481 25.46 0.08 9.13
C LEU A 481 24.86 -0.21 10.50
N LEU A 482 25.50 0.26 11.56
CA LEU A 482 24.90 0.25 12.89
C LEU A 482 23.88 1.37 13.01
N HIS A 483 22.81 1.17 13.78
CA HIS A 483 21.72 2.14 13.93
C HIS A 483 22.23 3.56 14.23
N GLU A 484 23.13 3.70 15.19
CA GLU A 484 23.67 5.00 15.62
C GLU A 484 24.49 5.73 14.54
N GLN A 485 25.00 5.02 13.55
CA GLN A 485 25.84 5.54 12.46
C GLN A 485 25.09 5.65 11.15
N ALA A 486 23.93 5.00 11.06
CA ALA A 486 23.15 4.92 9.84
C ALA A 486 22.44 6.24 9.54
N ASN A 487 22.51 6.67 8.30
CA ASN A 487 21.71 7.76 7.77
C ASN A 487 21.21 7.43 6.35
N GLU A 488 20.21 8.17 5.89
CA GLU A 488 19.59 7.95 4.58
C GLU A 488 20.61 8.01 3.43
N GLN A 489 21.50 8.97 3.46
CA GLN A 489 22.48 9.19 2.38
C GLN A 489 23.45 8.01 2.24
N GLN A 490 23.95 7.48 3.36
CA GLN A 490 24.84 6.32 3.37
C GLN A 490 24.13 5.06 2.90
N ALA A 491 22.93 4.79 3.40
CA ALA A 491 22.14 3.62 3.01
C ALA A 491 21.77 3.65 1.52
N LEU A 492 21.31 4.79 1.00
CA LEU A 492 21.05 4.97 -0.42
C LEU A 492 22.30 4.83 -1.29
N SER A 493 23.43 5.42 -0.88
CA SER A 493 24.68 5.28 -1.61
C SER A 493 25.13 3.82 -1.76
N LEU A 494 24.94 2.99 -0.73
CA LEU A 494 25.23 1.56 -0.77
C LEU A 494 24.23 0.79 -1.65
N ALA A 495 22.95 1.20 -1.66
CA ALA A 495 21.89 0.52 -2.40
C ALA A 495 21.88 0.83 -3.90
N MET A 496 22.48 1.96 -4.32
CA MET A 496 22.52 2.34 -5.73
C MET A 496 23.41 1.39 -6.55
N PRO A 497 22.99 1.04 -7.79
CA PRO A 497 23.83 0.26 -8.71
C PRO A 497 25.19 0.92 -8.90
N LYS A 498 26.26 0.14 -8.94
CA LYS A 498 27.58 0.66 -9.33
C LYS A 498 27.48 1.08 -10.80
N VAL A 499 27.66 2.37 -11.08
CA VAL A 499 27.83 2.83 -12.46
C VAL A 499 29.05 2.09 -12.99
N SER A 500 28.83 1.09 -13.87
CA SER A 500 29.93 0.49 -14.62
C SER A 500 30.53 1.61 -15.47
N GLN A 501 31.70 2.06 -15.12
CA GLN A 501 32.52 2.82 -16.08
C GLN A 501 32.67 1.88 -17.28
N ALA A 502 31.90 2.14 -18.33
CA ALA A 502 32.15 1.54 -19.63
C ALA A 502 33.59 1.96 -19.99
N VAL A 503 34.45 0.98 -20.01
CA VAL A 503 35.81 1.13 -20.53
C VAL A 503 35.66 1.63 -21.95
N ALA A 504 36.16 2.86 -22.15
CA ALA A 504 36.28 3.51 -23.45
C ALA A 504 37.20 2.73 -24.39
#